data_e829122da66be386ae6adc068753c5a2
#
_entry.id   e829122da66be386ae6adc068753c5a2
#
_cell.length_a   1.000
_cell.length_b   1.000
_cell.length_c   1.000
_cell.angle_alpha   90.00
_cell.angle_beta   90.00
_cell.angle_gamma   90.00
#
_symmetry.space_group_name_H-M   'P 1'
#
loop_
_entity.id
_entity.type
_entity.pdbx_description
1 polymer ?
#
loop_
_entity_poly.entity_id
_entity_poly.type
_entity_poly.pdbx_seq_one_letter_code
_entity_poly.pdbx_strand_id
1 'polypeptide(L)'
;HSVPRVVHSFGRADTVDRDAIARLIGSLSRLLPPGDHLAMSGTDDLEFVESRPMGANYVLDGVWSQLGIDKTLRGLLKGRRLDPKMERVLFALVANRAVDPGSKLAATGWVTERTHIDGLADLDSDSCYRAMDWLLECETELAESIYWATADLLNLEVDLLFFDTTSTYFETPTADQPADGATVGFRTWGKSKDHRNDLPQIVIGMAVTRTGIPIRVWSWSGNTGDQPLIREVKDDLADWRLGHVIWV
;
A
#
# COMPACT_ATOMS: atom_id res chain seq x y z
N HIS A 1 33.60 -43.29 15.49
CA HIS A 1 32.26 -43.76 15.91
C HIS A 1 31.50 -42.57 16.49
N SER A 2 30.42 -42.16 15.86
CA SER A 2 29.54 -41.13 16.37
C SER A 2 28.61 -41.78 17.42
N VAL A 3 28.66 -41.29 18.64
CA VAL A 3 27.78 -41.74 19.73
C VAL A 3 26.47 -40.96 19.64
N PRO A 4 25.32 -41.62 19.45
CA PRO A 4 24.04 -40.94 19.44
C PRO A 4 23.76 -40.30 20.79
N ARG A 5 23.45 -39.00 20.79
CA ARG A 5 23.07 -38.25 21.98
C ARG A 5 21.57 -37.94 21.93
N VAL A 6 20.84 -38.35 22.95
CA VAL A 6 19.43 -37.95 23.07
C VAL A 6 19.37 -36.45 23.35
N VAL A 7 18.75 -35.69 22.43
CA VAL A 7 18.61 -34.25 22.54
C VAL A 7 17.39 -33.90 23.40
N HIS A 8 16.31 -34.69 23.31
CA HIS A 8 15.10 -34.54 24.11
C HIS A 8 14.37 -35.87 24.27
N SER A 9 13.65 -36.04 25.38
CA SER A 9 12.79 -37.20 25.62
C SER A 9 11.38 -36.71 25.97
N PHE A 10 10.40 -37.21 25.28
CA PHE A 10 8.98 -36.94 25.55
C PHE A 10 8.36 -37.84 26.65
N GLY A 11 9.17 -38.63 27.35
CA GLY A 11 8.71 -39.55 28.36
C GLY A 11 8.37 -40.94 27.82
N ARG A 12 7.62 -41.71 28.59
CA ARG A 12 7.17 -43.08 28.22
C ARG A 12 5.96 -42.99 27.28
N ALA A 13 5.83 -43.94 26.36
CA ALA A 13 4.76 -43.98 25.37
C ALA A 13 3.33 -44.05 25.96
N ASP A 14 3.20 -44.57 27.17
CA ASP A 14 1.95 -44.69 27.92
C ASP A 14 1.51 -43.39 28.63
N THR A 15 2.46 -42.44 28.81
CA THR A 15 2.21 -41.16 29.50
C THR A 15 2.31 -39.94 28.57
N VAL A 16 2.58 -40.18 27.29
CA VAL A 16 2.76 -39.12 26.29
C VAL A 16 1.43 -38.55 25.85
N ASP A 17 1.30 -37.23 25.96
CA ASP A 17 0.17 -36.48 25.36
C ASP A 17 0.32 -36.47 23.83
N ARG A 18 -0.42 -37.36 23.16
CA ARG A 18 -0.42 -37.52 21.71
C ARG A 18 -0.92 -36.26 21.00
N ASP A 19 -1.86 -35.54 21.59
CA ASP A 19 -2.42 -34.32 21.00
C ASP A 19 -1.41 -33.16 21.08
N ALA A 20 -0.64 -33.08 22.17
CA ALA A 20 0.46 -32.11 22.27
C ALA A 20 1.56 -32.40 21.25
N ILE A 21 1.91 -33.68 21.02
CA ILE A 21 2.86 -34.08 19.97
C ILE A 21 2.32 -33.75 18.58
N ALA A 22 1.06 -34.04 18.30
CA ALA A 22 0.44 -33.72 17.01
C ALA A 22 0.45 -32.21 16.73
N ARG A 23 0.16 -31.38 17.75
CA ARG A 23 0.28 -29.92 17.65
C ARG A 23 1.72 -29.46 17.40
N LEU A 24 2.70 -30.09 18.05
CA LEU A 24 4.12 -29.79 17.86
C LEU A 24 4.57 -30.18 16.44
N ILE A 25 4.20 -31.37 15.97
CA ILE A 25 4.47 -31.82 14.59
C ILE A 25 3.85 -30.84 13.59
N GLY A 26 2.57 -30.44 13.77
CA GLY A 26 1.91 -29.45 12.93
C GLY A 26 2.55 -28.05 12.97
N SER A 27 3.20 -27.71 14.06
CA SER A 27 3.95 -26.45 14.17
C SER A 27 5.32 -26.53 13.48
N LEU A 28 6.03 -27.63 13.66
CA LEU A 28 7.35 -27.85 13.06
C LEU A 28 7.26 -28.13 11.55
N SER A 29 6.22 -28.77 11.09
CA SER A 29 6.01 -29.04 9.67
C SER A 29 5.90 -27.76 8.85
N ARG A 30 5.41 -26.65 9.43
CA ARG A 30 5.36 -25.32 8.76
C ARG A 30 6.75 -24.75 8.43
N LEU A 31 7.80 -25.28 9.03
CA LEU A 31 9.19 -24.89 8.78
C LEU A 31 9.86 -25.74 7.67
N LEU A 32 9.17 -26.75 7.19
CA LEU A 32 9.66 -27.63 6.12
C LEU A 32 9.24 -27.10 4.74
N PRO A 33 9.98 -27.38 3.68
CA PRO A 33 9.54 -27.15 2.32
C PRO A 33 8.19 -27.83 2.03
N PRO A 34 7.34 -27.26 1.18
CA PRO A 34 5.97 -27.77 0.92
C PRO A 34 5.92 -29.26 0.54
N GLY A 35 6.91 -29.75 -0.22
CA GLY A 35 6.99 -31.15 -0.62
C GLY A 35 7.21 -32.15 0.53
N ASP A 36 7.83 -31.70 1.63
CA ASP A 36 8.15 -32.57 2.77
C ASP A 36 6.94 -32.78 3.70
N HIS A 37 5.94 -31.89 3.63
CA HIS A 37 4.70 -32.02 4.39
C HIS A 37 3.88 -33.26 4.00
N LEU A 38 3.87 -33.63 2.74
CA LEU A 38 3.11 -34.77 2.20
C LEU A 38 3.63 -36.11 2.68
N ALA A 39 4.96 -36.25 2.77
CA ALA A 39 5.58 -37.47 3.27
C ALA A 39 5.17 -37.82 4.70
N MET A 40 4.72 -36.83 5.49
CA MET A 40 4.29 -37.00 6.88
C MET A 40 2.78 -37.18 7.05
N SER A 41 1.97 -36.77 6.08
CA SER A 41 0.50 -36.70 6.24
C SER A 41 -0.24 -37.95 5.74
N GLY A 42 0.39 -38.84 5.01
CA GLY A 42 -0.24 -40.10 4.55
C GLY A 42 -1.49 -39.94 3.68
N THR A 43 -1.70 -38.75 3.09
CA THR A 43 -2.83 -38.47 2.18
C THR A 43 -2.32 -38.48 0.75
N ASP A 44 -2.50 -39.58 0.07
CA ASP A 44 -2.05 -39.82 -1.31
C ASP A 44 -2.70 -38.89 -2.37
N ASP A 45 -3.69 -38.06 -2.00
CA ASP A 45 -4.48 -37.25 -2.93
C ASP A 45 -4.23 -35.74 -2.87
N LEU A 46 -3.32 -35.23 -2.00
CA LEU A 46 -3.04 -33.80 -1.85
C LEU A 46 -1.58 -33.48 -2.17
N GLU A 47 -1.36 -32.77 -3.26
CA GLU A 47 -0.06 -32.20 -3.62
C GLU A 47 0.01 -30.72 -3.22
N PHE A 48 0.98 -30.38 -2.36
CA PHE A 48 1.30 -28.98 -2.09
C PHE A 48 2.08 -28.37 -3.24
N VAL A 49 1.43 -27.53 -4.03
CA VAL A 49 2.08 -26.87 -5.16
C VAL A 49 2.89 -25.67 -4.68
N GLU A 50 2.35 -24.88 -3.74
CA GLU A 50 3.02 -23.70 -3.18
C GLU A 50 2.40 -23.27 -1.85
N SER A 51 3.14 -22.40 -1.13
CA SER A 51 2.64 -21.72 0.07
C SER A 51 3.05 -20.25 0.03
N ARG A 52 2.10 -19.34 0.12
CA ARG A 52 2.32 -17.90 0.12
C ARG A 52 1.72 -17.23 1.35
N PRO A 53 2.42 -16.29 2.01
CA PRO A 53 1.86 -15.54 3.13
C PRO A 53 0.70 -14.66 2.65
N MET A 54 -0.39 -14.63 3.43
CA MET A 54 -1.59 -13.86 3.15
C MET A 54 -1.92 -12.86 4.26
N GLY A 55 -1.48 -13.11 5.50
CA GLY A 55 -2.00 -12.45 6.69
C GLY A 55 -2.00 -10.93 6.65
N ALA A 56 -0.90 -10.30 6.24
CA ALA A 56 -0.82 -8.85 6.14
C ALA A 56 -1.80 -8.29 5.09
N ASN A 57 -1.87 -8.93 3.92
CA ASN A 57 -2.79 -8.52 2.85
C ASN A 57 -4.25 -8.70 3.25
N TYR A 58 -4.57 -9.76 3.99
CA TYR A 58 -5.91 -10.00 4.51
C TYR A 58 -6.38 -8.86 5.44
N VAL A 59 -5.51 -8.41 6.35
CA VAL A 59 -5.82 -7.27 7.24
C VAL A 59 -5.97 -5.98 6.45
N LEU A 60 -5.05 -5.69 5.53
CA LEU A 60 -5.11 -4.49 4.68
C LEU A 60 -6.35 -4.48 3.79
N ASP A 61 -6.75 -5.62 3.22
CA ASP A 61 -7.95 -5.73 2.39
C ASP A 61 -9.23 -5.53 3.22
N GLY A 62 -9.23 -5.99 4.47
CA GLY A 62 -10.29 -5.68 5.41
C GLY A 62 -10.45 -4.19 5.66
N VAL A 63 -9.35 -3.46 5.89
CA VAL A 63 -9.36 -2.00 6.04
C VAL A 63 -9.77 -1.30 4.74
N TRP A 64 -9.24 -1.75 3.60
CA TRP A 64 -9.58 -1.25 2.26
C TRP A 64 -11.09 -1.30 2.00
N SER A 65 -11.70 -2.42 2.32
CA SER A 65 -13.15 -2.62 2.18
C SER A 65 -13.96 -1.83 3.21
N GLN A 66 -13.47 -1.70 4.45
CA GLN A 66 -14.12 -0.93 5.51
C GLN A 66 -14.16 0.56 5.18
N LEU A 67 -13.10 1.11 4.59
CA LEU A 67 -13.03 2.47 4.08
C LEU A 67 -13.79 2.66 2.76
N GLY A 68 -14.38 1.61 2.19
CA GLY A 68 -15.16 1.66 0.96
C GLY A 68 -14.33 1.95 -0.31
N ILE A 69 -12.99 1.85 -0.23
CA ILE A 69 -12.08 2.15 -1.33
C ILE A 69 -12.36 1.23 -2.52
N ASP A 70 -12.56 -0.07 -2.27
CA ASP A 70 -12.91 -1.08 -3.28
C ASP A 70 -14.21 -0.73 -4.01
N LYS A 71 -15.24 -0.30 -3.28
CA LYS A 71 -16.55 0.06 -3.85
C LYS A 71 -16.46 1.32 -4.68
N THR A 72 -15.76 2.33 -4.19
CA THR A 72 -15.56 3.61 -4.90
C THR A 72 -14.81 3.38 -6.19
N LEU A 73 -13.67 2.70 -6.16
CA LEU A 73 -12.87 2.41 -7.35
C LEU A 73 -13.65 1.56 -8.36
N ARG A 74 -14.33 0.49 -7.92
CA ARG A 74 -15.18 -0.31 -8.82
C ARG A 74 -16.35 0.51 -9.40
N GLY A 75 -16.87 1.46 -8.65
CA GLY A 75 -17.86 2.43 -9.14
C GLY A 75 -17.31 3.30 -10.27
N LEU A 76 -16.12 3.85 -10.09
CA LEU A 76 -15.41 4.71 -11.04
C LEU A 76 -14.92 3.96 -12.29
N LEU A 77 -14.76 2.64 -12.22
CA LEU A 77 -14.45 1.78 -13.37
C LEU A 77 -15.65 1.56 -14.29
N LYS A 78 -16.89 1.70 -13.78
CA LYS A 78 -18.09 1.41 -14.58
C LYS A 78 -18.16 2.30 -15.82
N GLY A 79 -18.36 1.66 -16.98
CA GLY A 79 -18.44 2.36 -18.26
C GLY A 79 -17.10 2.74 -18.90
N ARG A 80 -15.99 2.48 -18.23
CA ARG A 80 -14.63 2.70 -18.77
C ARG A 80 -14.13 1.44 -19.49
N ARG A 81 -13.24 1.64 -20.49
CA ARG A 81 -12.56 0.54 -21.20
C ARG A 81 -11.28 0.12 -20.48
N LEU A 82 -11.36 -0.08 -19.16
CA LEU A 82 -10.26 -0.54 -18.33
C LEU A 82 -10.54 -1.95 -17.81
N ASP A 83 -9.47 -2.68 -17.49
CA ASP A 83 -9.59 -4.01 -16.91
C ASP A 83 -10.28 -3.90 -15.53
N PRO A 84 -11.32 -4.71 -15.25
CA PRO A 84 -11.94 -4.76 -13.92
C PRO A 84 -10.97 -5.05 -12.77
N LYS A 85 -9.81 -5.65 -13.06
CA LYS A 85 -8.76 -5.92 -12.07
C LYS A 85 -7.99 -4.67 -11.62
N MET A 86 -8.18 -3.50 -12.26
CA MET A 86 -7.42 -2.28 -11.92
C MET A 86 -7.54 -1.90 -10.45
N GLU A 87 -8.70 -2.11 -9.83
CA GLU A 87 -8.87 -1.89 -8.39
C GLU A 87 -7.94 -2.81 -7.56
N ARG A 88 -7.84 -4.10 -7.92
CA ARG A 88 -6.93 -5.04 -7.25
C ARG A 88 -5.46 -4.68 -7.50
N VAL A 89 -5.12 -4.17 -8.67
CA VAL A 89 -3.78 -3.68 -8.99
C VAL A 89 -3.40 -2.52 -8.08
N LEU A 90 -4.29 -1.53 -7.89
CA LEU A 90 -4.07 -0.43 -6.94
C LEU A 90 -3.93 -0.94 -5.50
N PHE A 91 -4.80 -1.85 -5.07
CA PHE A 91 -4.66 -2.50 -3.77
C PHE A 91 -3.28 -3.15 -3.62
N ALA A 92 -2.82 -3.92 -4.62
CA ALA A 92 -1.52 -4.58 -4.58
C ALA A 92 -0.35 -3.58 -4.45
N LEU A 93 -0.41 -2.44 -5.15
CA LEU A 93 0.62 -1.40 -5.05
C LEU A 93 0.66 -0.76 -3.65
N VAL A 94 -0.50 -0.51 -3.05
CA VAL A 94 -0.61 0.02 -1.68
C VAL A 94 -0.14 -1.02 -0.66
N ALA A 95 -0.58 -2.27 -0.79
CA ALA A 95 -0.18 -3.35 0.09
C ALA A 95 1.33 -3.64 0.00
N ASN A 96 1.90 -3.66 -1.21
CA ASN A 96 3.35 -3.79 -1.37
C ASN A 96 4.09 -2.63 -0.68
N ARG A 97 3.59 -1.40 -0.82
CA ARG A 97 4.21 -0.24 -0.15
C ARG A 97 4.19 -0.34 1.36
N ALA A 98 3.15 -0.93 1.93
CA ALA A 98 2.98 -1.10 3.38
C ALA A 98 3.77 -2.30 3.95
N VAL A 99 3.88 -3.40 3.19
CA VAL A 99 4.39 -4.70 3.69
C VAL A 99 5.85 -4.94 3.28
N ASP A 100 6.17 -4.70 2.01
CA ASP A 100 7.48 -4.96 1.41
C ASP A 100 7.80 -3.90 0.35
N PRO A 101 8.13 -2.65 0.78
CA PRO A 101 8.27 -1.51 -0.11
C PRO A 101 9.34 -1.75 -1.19
N GLY A 102 8.94 -1.57 -2.46
CA GLY A 102 9.83 -1.75 -3.60
C GLY A 102 9.43 -0.90 -4.81
N SER A 103 10.12 -1.11 -5.93
CA SER A 103 9.72 -0.54 -7.22
C SER A 103 8.46 -1.24 -7.76
N LYS A 104 7.81 -0.63 -8.78
CA LYS A 104 6.67 -1.28 -9.47
C LYS A 104 7.06 -2.64 -10.07
N LEU A 105 8.26 -2.72 -10.61
CA LEU A 105 8.79 -3.99 -11.12
C LEU A 105 9.01 -5.01 -9.98
N ALA A 106 9.52 -4.59 -8.82
CA ALA A 106 9.63 -5.47 -7.66
C ALA A 106 8.27 -5.94 -7.14
N ALA A 107 7.26 -5.06 -7.20
CA ALA A 107 5.88 -5.39 -6.81
C ALA A 107 5.28 -6.49 -7.69
N THR A 108 5.62 -6.57 -8.99
CA THR A 108 5.14 -7.66 -9.86
C THR A 108 5.62 -9.03 -9.36
N GLY A 109 6.92 -9.18 -9.09
CA GLY A 109 7.47 -10.41 -8.52
C GLY A 109 6.94 -10.70 -7.11
N TRP A 110 6.71 -9.66 -6.29
CA TRP A 110 6.14 -9.83 -4.96
C TRP A 110 4.72 -10.41 -5.01
N VAL A 111 3.86 -9.93 -5.90
CA VAL A 111 2.50 -10.45 -6.08
C VAL A 111 2.52 -11.87 -6.64
N THR A 112 3.36 -12.12 -7.65
CA THR A 112 3.35 -13.39 -8.39
C THR A 112 3.99 -14.54 -7.60
N GLU A 113 5.01 -14.26 -6.77
CA GLU A 113 5.85 -15.30 -6.17
C GLU A 113 5.85 -15.32 -4.65
N ARG A 114 5.66 -14.14 -3.99
CA ARG A 114 5.98 -13.98 -2.58
C ARG A 114 4.79 -13.70 -1.67
N THR A 115 3.60 -13.48 -2.21
CA THR A 115 2.42 -13.22 -1.40
C THR A 115 1.15 -13.72 -2.08
N HIS A 116 0.06 -13.77 -1.31
CA HIS A 116 -1.27 -14.02 -1.87
C HIS A 116 -2.13 -12.77 -1.71
N ILE A 117 -2.76 -12.36 -2.81
CA ILE A 117 -3.78 -11.30 -2.85
C ILE A 117 -5.02 -11.88 -3.50
N ASP A 118 -6.13 -11.85 -2.78
CA ASP A 118 -7.40 -12.36 -3.30
C ASP A 118 -7.83 -11.57 -4.54
N GLY A 119 -8.20 -12.28 -5.60
CA GLY A 119 -8.59 -11.70 -6.88
C GLY A 119 -7.43 -11.20 -7.76
N LEU A 120 -6.16 -11.41 -7.37
CA LEU A 120 -4.98 -11.03 -8.16
C LEU A 120 -3.89 -12.10 -8.06
N ALA A 121 -3.82 -12.99 -9.05
CA ALA A 121 -2.82 -14.06 -9.09
C ALA A 121 -1.48 -13.62 -9.66
N ASP A 122 -1.51 -12.69 -10.60
CA ASP A 122 -0.36 -12.17 -11.34
C ASP A 122 -0.47 -10.66 -11.54
N LEU A 123 0.65 -10.01 -11.72
CA LEU A 123 0.76 -8.57 -11.92
C LEU A 123 1.90 -8.27 -12.89
N ASP A 124 1.61 -7.49 -13.92
CA ASP A 124 2.61 -6.96 -14.85
C ASP A 124 2.86 -5.46 -14.63
N SER A 125 4.01 -4.97 -15.11
CA SER A 125 4.41 -3.57 -14.94
C SER A 125 3.50 -2.59 -15.68
N ASP A 126 2.99 -2.95 -16.86
CA ASP A 126 2.10 -2.09 -17.64
C ASP A 126 0.76 -1.88 -16.94
N SER A 127 0.24 -2.93 -16.30
CA SER A 127 -0.95 -2.82 -15.46
C SER A 127 -0.73 -1.90 -14.26
N CYS A 128 0.46 -1.94 -13.64
CA CYS A 128 0.81 -1.00 -12.57
C CYS A 128 0.78 0.45 -13.04
N TYR A 129 1.40 0.76 -14.17
CA TYR A 129 1.43 2.14 -14.69
C TYR A 129 0.04 2.60 -15.11
N ARG A 130 -0.72 1.78 -15.83
CA ARG A 130 -2.10 2.11 -16.22
C ARG A 130 -3.03 2.33 -15.02
N ALA A 131 -2.84 1.55 -13.96
CA ALA A 131 -3.59 1.75 -12.72
C ALA A 131 -3.24 3.07 -12.04
N MET A 132 -1.98 3.49 -12.08
CA MET A 132 -1.53 4.78 -11.54
C MET A 132 -2.05 5.96 -12.38
N ASP A 133 -2.03 5.86 -13.71
CA ASP A 133 -2.60 6.88 -14.60
C ASP A 133 -4.10 7.04 -14.33
N TRP A 134 -4.82 5.93 -14.21
CA TRP A 134 -6.22 5.95 -13.85
C TRP A 134 -6.49 6.50 -12.44
N LEU A 135 -5.63 6.18 -11.47
CA LEU A 135 -5.73 6.75 -10.12
C LEU A 135 -5.63 8.27 -10.17
N LEU A 136 -4.71 8.81 -10.97
CA LEU A 136 -4.56 10.25 -11.14
C LEU A 136 -5.84 10.91 -11.71
N GLU A 137 -6.55 10.23 -12.63
CA GLU A 137 -7.81 10.71 -13.18
C GLU A 137 -8.97 10.73 -12.19
N CYS A 138 -8.97 9.84 -11.19
CA CYS A 138 -10.06 9.68 -10.21
C CYS A 138 -9.64 10.06 -8.77
N GLU A 139 -8.49 10.70 -8.61
CA GLU A 139 -7.90 11.02 -7.31
C GLU A 139 -8.84 11.84 -6.42
N THR A 140 -9.49 12.85 -6.98
CA THR A 140 -10.34 13.77 -6.22
C THR A 140 -11.55 13.05 -5.64
N GLU A 141 -12.29 12.31 -6.45
CA GLU A 141 -13.48 11.56 -6.02
C GLU A 141 -13.10 10.46 -5.02
N LEU A 142 -11.95 9.81 -5.23
CA LEU A 142 -11.46 8.79 -4.32
C LEU A 142 -11.06 9.41 -2.98
N ALA A 143 -10.30 10.50 -2.98
CA ALA A 143 -9.86 11.19 -1.76
C ALA A 143 -11.05 11.68 -0.93
N GLU A 144 -12.06 12.27 -1.56
CA GLU A 144 -13.29 12.70 -0.91
C GLU A 144 -14.05 11.52 -0.30
N SER A 145 -14.18 10.41 -1.04
CA SER A 145 -14.85 9.21 -0.55
C SER A 145 -14.13 8.60 0.66
N ILE A 146 -12.81 8.53 0.64
CA ILE A 146 -12.00 8.04 1.78
C ILE A 146 -12.13 8.96 2.98
N TYR A 147 -12.11 10.27 2.77
CA TYR A 147 -12.29 11.24 3.83
C TYR A 147 -13.63 11.01 4.56
N TRP A 148 -14.74 10.93 3.82
CA TRP A 148 -16.06 10.74 4.42
C TRP A 148 -16.19 9.40 5.14
N ALA A 149 -15.65 8.31 4.57
CA ALA A 149 -15.63 7.00 5.23
C ALA A 149 -14.79 7.02 6.51
N THR A 150 -13.67 7.72 6.51
CA THR A 150 -12.79 7.87 7.68
C THR A 150 -13.45 8.76 8.74
N ALA A 151 -14.06 9.86 8.34
CA ALA A 151 -14.75 10.79 9.23
C ALA A 151 -15.92 10.10 9.94
N ASP A 152 -16.72 9.32 9.21
CA ASP A 152 -17.83 8.54 9.75
C ASP A 152 -17.32 7.43 10.70
N LEU A 153 -16.34 6.64 10.25
CA LEU A 153 -15.78 5.54 11.03
C LEU A 153 -15.15 5.98 12.35
N LEU A 154 -14.45 7.13 12.35
CA LEU A 154 -13.73 7.64 13.51
C LEU A 154 -14.52 8.75 14.26
N ASN A 155 -15.71 9.08 13.80
CA ASN A 155 -16.51 10.20 14.31
C ASN A 155 -15.69 11.49 14.42
N LEU A 156 -14.99 11.84 13.32
CA LEU A 156 -14.07 12.97 13.28
C LEU A 156 -14.82 14.29 13.24
N GLU A 157 -14.53 15.18 14.19
CA GLU A 157 -14.84 16.59 14.10
C GLU A 157 -13.61 17.33 13.55
N VAL A 158 -13.72 17.83 12.31
CA VAL A 158 -12.61 18.56 11.68
C VAL A 158 -12.82 20.06 11.90
N ASP A 159 -12.29 20.55 13.01
CA ASP A 159 -12.32 21.96 13.41
C ASP A 159 -10.98 22.68 13.15
N LEU A 160 -9.90 21.90 13.00
CA LEU A 160 -8.54 22.39 12.83
C LEU A 160 -7.79 21.52 11.83
N LEU A 161 -7.23 22.14 10.81
CA LEU A 161 -6.34 21.50 9.86
C LEU A 161 -4.92 22.07 9.98
N PHE A 162 -3.97 21.18 10.10
CA PHE A 162 -2.56 21.48 9.93
C PHE A 162 -2.16 21.17 8.50
N PHE A 163 -1.58 22.14 7.82
CA PHE A 163 -1.05 21.97 6.48
C PHE A 163 0.43 22.28 6.46
N ASP A 164 1.20 21.37 5.95
CA ASP A 164 2.64 21.57 5.73
C ASP A 164 3.06 20.98 4.40
N THR A 165 4.17 21.50 3.88
CA THR A 165 4.80 21.04 2.65
C THR A 165 6.16 20.42 2.94
N THR A 166 6.54 19.44 2.15
CA THR A 166 7.89 18.89 2.10
C THR A 166 8.34 18.77 0.65
N SER A 167 9.63 18.49 0.43
CA SER A 167 10.14 18.16 -0.89
C SER A 167 10.67 16.75 -0.91
N THR A 168 10.53 16.08 -2.06
CA THR A 168 11.13 14.76 -2.30
C THR A 168 11.98 14.87 -3.54
N TYR A 169 13.28 14.61 -3.39
CA TYR A 169 14.22 14.62 -4.52
C TYR A 169 14.31 13.25 -5.19
N PHE A 170 14.77 13.25 -6.43
CA PHE A 170 14.97 12.04 -7.23
C PHE A 170 16.44 11.95 -7.64
N GLU A 171 17.05 10.80 -7.43
CA GLU A 171 18.43 10.51 -7.84
C GLU A 171 18.50 10.29 -9.37
N THR A 172 18.20 11.35 -10.12
CA THR A 172 18.28 11.40 -11.57
C THR A 172 19.05 12.68 -11.99
N PRO A 173 19.90 12.62 -13.00
CA PRO A 173 20.69 13.79 -13.41
C PRO A 173 19.89 14.84 -14.18
N THR A 174 18.65 14.54 -14.58
CA THR A 174 17.85 15.42 -15.45
C THR A 174 16.46 15.65 -14.86
N ALA A 175 16.00 16.90 -14.99
CA ALA A 175 14.60 17.25 -14.74
C ALA A 175 13.70 16.71 -15.85
N ASP A 176 12.40 16.66 -15.56
CA ASP A 176 11.39 16.31 -16.58
C ASP A 176 11.32 17.41 -17.64
N GLN A 177 10.98 17.01 -18.86
CA GLN A 177 10.61 17.97 -19.90
C GLN A 177 9.28 18.63 -19.55
N PRO A 178 9.11 19.92 -19.83
CA PRO A 178 7.81 20.57 -19.66
C PRO A 178 6.72 19.85 -20.46
N ALA A 179 5.57 19.60 -19.83
CA ALA A 179 4.37 19.19 -20.55
C ALA A 179 3.80 20.37 -21.36
N ASP A 180 2.90 20.08 -22.31
CA ASP A 180 2.24 21.09 -23.13
C ASP A 180 1.60 22.19 -22.27
N GLY A 181 2.01 23.43 -22.51
CA GLY A 181 1.53 24.61 -21.75
C GLY A 181 2.26 24.88 -20.43
N ALA A 182 3.16 24.01 -19.98
CA ALA A 182 3.98 24.22 -18.80
C ALA A 182 5.30 24.92 -19.16
N THR A 183 5.83 25.71 -18.23
CA THR A 183 7.16 26.35 -18.38
C THR A 183 8.29 25.48 -17.85
N VAL A 184 8.00 24.54 -16.97
CA VAL A 184 8.94 23.62 -16.33
C VAL A 184 8.34 22.23 -16.23
N GLY A 185 9.18 21.21 -16.12
CA GLY A 185 8.75 19.84 -15.85
C GLY A 185 8.25 19.67 -14.42
N PHE A 186 7.54 18.59 -14.16
CA PHE A 186 6.98 18.30 -12.83
C PHE A 186 8.10 18.03 -11.81
N ARG A 187 9.02 17.07 -12.13
CA ARG A 187 10.26 16.93 -11.37
C ARG A 187 11.27 17.94 -11.89
N THR A 188 11.55 18.96 -11.10
CA THR A 188 12.45 20.04 -11.51
C THR A 188 13.28 20.53 -10.31
N TRP A 189 14.32 21.29 -10.58
CA TRP A 189 15.17 21.86 -9.55
C TRP A 189 14.40 22.93 -8.76
N GLY A 190 14.58 22.92 -7.44
CA GLY A 190 13.95 23.87 -6.54
C GLY A 190 14.70 23.95 -5.22
N LYS A 191 14.15 24.67 -4.27
CA LYS A 191 14.72 24.77 -2.92
C LYS A 191 14.37 23.49 -2.13
N SER A 192 15.32 22.55 -2.10
CA SER A 192 15.16 21.32 -1.35
C SER A 192 15.16 21.55 0.16
N LYS A 193 14.18 20.99 0.87
CA LYS A 193 14.17 20.96 2.35
C LYS A 193 15.24 20.01 2.89
N ASP A 194 15.71 19.05 2.09
CA ASP A 194 16.79 18.11 2.41
C ASP A 194 18.18 18.59 1.98
N HIS A 195 18.30 19.88 1.57
CA HIS A 195 19.56 20.50 1.09
C HIS A 195 20.15 19.82 -0.15
N ARG A 196 19.34 19.12 -0.95
CA ARG A 196 19.71 18.47 -2.22
C ARG A 196 19.25 19.29 -3.42
N ASN A 197 19.70 20.57 -3.48
CA ASN A 197 19.38 21.47 -4.58
C ASN A 197 20.04 21.05 -5.91
N ASP A 198 20.93 20.08 -5.87
CA ASP A 198 21.62 19.46 -6.99
C ASP A 198 20.76 18.41 -7.73
N LEU A 199 19.63 18.00 -7.16
CA LEU A 199 18.75 17.00 -7.73
C LEU A 199 17.34 17.54 -8.01
N PRO A 200 16.68 17.05 -9.09
CA PRO A 200 15.29 17.36 -9.35
C PRO A 200 14.39 16.84 -8.22
N GLN A 201 13.37 17.60 -7.87
CA GLN A 201 12.44 17.30 -6.80
C GLN A 201 11.00 17.58 -7.21
N ILE A 202 10.07 17.16 -6.37
CA ILE A 202 8.67 17.60 -6.34
C ILE A 202 8.37 18.19 -4.95
N VAL A 203 7.37 19.06 -4.89
CA VAL A 203 6.82 19.53 -3.62
C VAL A 203 5.59 18.68 -3.29
N ILE A 204 5.49 18.23 -2.05
CA ILE A 204 4.34 17.47 -1.53
C ILE A 204 3.75 18.27 -0.39
N GLY A 205 2.43 18.44 -0.38
CA GLY A 205 1.69 19.02 0.73
C GLY A 205 0.73 18.00 1.33
N MET A 206 0.51 18.08 2.62
CA MET A 206 -0.45 17.23 3.32
C MET A 206 -1.24 18.05 4.34
N ALA A 207 -2.55 17.89 4.34
CA ALA A 207 -3.41 18.38 5.39
C ALA A 207 -3.78 17.24 6.33
N VAL A 208 -3.70 17.50 7.64
CA VAL A 208 -4.02 16.54 8.69
C VAL A 208 -4.94 17.17 9.73
N THR A 209 -5.73 16.35 10.40
CA THR A 209 -6.52 16.76 11.56
C THR A 209 -5.63 17.06 12.76
N ARG A 210 -6.22 17.62 13.83
CA ARG A 210 -5.56 17.83 15.14
C ARG A 210 -4.92 16.57 15.71
N THR A 211 -5.48 15.40 15.43
CA THR A 211 -5.00 14.09 15.88
C THR A 211 -4.05 13.42 14.91
N GLY A 212 -3.67 14.10 13.82
CA GLY A 212 -2.72 13.59 12.84
C GLY A 212 -3.34 12.68 11.76
N ILE A 213 -4.67 12.62 11.64
CA ILE A 213 -5.32 11.85 10.58
C ILE A 213 -5.17 12.61 9.25
N PRO A 214 -4.58 12.00 8.21
CA PRO A 214 -4.48 12.62 6.90
C PRO A 214 -5.85 12.87 6.28
N ILE A 215 -6.05 14.07 5.76
CA ILE A 215 -7.27 14.47 5.04
C ILE A 215 -7.03 14.41 3.54
N ARG A 216 -5.96 15.04 3.08
CA ARG A 216 -5.61 15.09 1.67
C ARG A 216 -4.11 15.31 1.48
N VAL A 217 -3.61 14.82 0.36
CA VAL A 217 -2.22 15.00 -0.09
C VAL A 217 -2.26 15.64 -1.47
N TRP A 218 -1.34 16.56 -1.73
CA TRP A 218 -1.13 17.21 -3.02
C TRP A 218 0.32 17.08 -3.45
N SER A 219 0.54 17.24 -4.72
CA SER A 219 1.90 17.30 -5.28
C SER A 219 2.00 18.37 -6.36
N TRP A 220 3.13 19.09 -6.37
CA TRP A 220 3.40 20.20 -7.29
C TRP A 220 4.81 20.10 -7.86
N SER A 221 5.06 20.88 -8.90
CA SER A 221 6.39 21.00 -9.49
C SER A 221 7.42 21.40 -8.44
N GLY A 222 8.63 20.87 -8.58
CA GLY A 222 9.70 21.02 -7.57
C GLY A 222 10.15 22.45 -7.29
N ASN A 223 9.84 23.42 -8.17
CA ASN A 223 10.15 24.83 -8.01
C ASN A 223 8.99 25.65 -7.41
N THR A 224 7.89 25.02 -7.00
CA THR A 224 6.73 25.71 -6.44
C THR A 224 7.05 26.25 -5.04
N GLY A 225 6.72 27.51 -4.79
CA GLY A 225 6.85 28.11 -3.45
C GLY A 225 5.60 27.90 -2.60
N ASP A 226 5.75 27.97 -1.28
CA ASP A 226 4.66 27.64 -0.33
C ASP A 226 3.49 28.62 -0.35
N GLN A 227 3.73 29.92 -0.58
CA GLN A 227 2.69 30.95 -0.46
C GLN A 227 1.47 30.77 -1.39
N PRO A 228 1.62 30.47 -2.70
CA PRO A 228 0.46 30.27 -3.57
C PRO A 228 -0.36 29.02 -3.21
N LEU A 229 0.30 28.00 -2.62
CA LEU A 229 -0.32 26.71 -2.33
C LEU A 229 -1.41 26.80 -1.29
N ILE A 230 -1.29 27.69 -0.30
CA ILE A 230 -2.31 27.82 0.76
C ILE A 230 -3.67 28.19 0.17
N ARG A 231 -3.71 29.04 -0.87
CA ARG A 231 -4.95 29.40 -1.54
C ARG A 231 -5.54 28.22 -2.31
N GLU A 232 -4.72 27.57 -3.11
CA GLU A 232 -5.11 26.40 -3.90
C GLU A 232 -5.66 25.27 -3.01
N VAL A 233 -4.98 24.94 -1.93
CA VAL A 233 -5.41 23.93 -0.95
C VAL A 233 -6.73 24.31 -0.28
N LYS A 234 -6.92 25.58 0.07
CA LYS A 234 -8.19 26.06 0.64
C LYS A 234 -9.33 25.96 -0.36
N ASP A 235 -9.08 26.33 -1.61
CA ASP A 235 -10.09 26.29 -2.67
C ASP A 235 -10.47 24.82 -2.99
N ASP A 236 -9.51 23.91 -3.03
CA ASP A 236 -9.74 22.47 -3.27
C ASP A 236 -10.57 21.81 -2.14
N LEU A 237 -10.39 22.24 -0.89
CA LEU A 237 -11.14 21.71 0.26
C LEU A 237 -12.44 22.49 0.55
N ALA A 238 -12.74 23.56 -0.18
CA ALA A 238 -13.92 24.40 0.09
C ALA A 238 -15.24 23.61 -0.01
N ASP A 239 -15.32 22.69 -0.97
CA ASP A 239 -16.50 21.88 -1.24
C ASP A 239 -16.65 20.65 -0.32
N TRP A 240 -15.62 20.35 0.48
CA TRP A 240 -15.60 19.18 1.37
C TRP A 240 -16.47 19.33 2.63
N ARG A 241 -17.21 20.45 2.75
CA ARG A 241 -18.10 20.73 3.90
C ARG A 241 -17.41 20.56 5.26
N LEU A 242 -16.13 20.85 5.29
CA LEU A 242 -15.37 20.97 6.53
C LEU A 242 -15.92 22.21 7.23
N GLY A 243 -16.58 22.10 8.36
CA GLY A 243 -17.19 23.20 9.09
C GLY A 243 -16.34 24.48 9.16
N HIS A 244 -16.19 25.09 10.32
CA HIS A 244 -15.27 26.22 10.50
C HIS A 244 -13.86 25.68 10.74
N VAL A 245 -13.01 25.73 9.70
CA VAL A 245 -11.63 25.23 9.75
C VAL A 245 -10.65 26.36 10.02
N ILE A 246 -9.81 26.20 11.02
CA ILE A 246 -8.65 27.06 11.28
C ILE A 246 -7.43 26.41 10.62
N TRP A 247 -6.77 27.15 9.76
CA TRP A 247 -5.54 26.74 9.10
C TRP A 247 -4.32 27.16 9.92
N VAL A 248 -3.41 26.23 10.14
CA VAL A 248 -2.15 26.45 10.87
C VAL A 248 -0.98 25.97 10.03
#